data_431ac2d822caac6e76408e4858d5df1e
#
_entry.id   431ac2d822caac6e76408e4858d5df1e
#
_cell.length_a   1.000
_cell.length_b   1.000
_cell.length_c   1.000
_cell.angle_alpha   90.00
_cell.angle_beta   90.00
_cell.angle_gamma   90.00
#
_symmetry.space_group_name_H-M   'P 1'
#
loop_
_entity.id
_entity.type
_entity.pdbx_description
1 polymer ?
#
loop_
_entity_poly.entity_id
_entity_poly.type
_entity_poly.pdbx_seq_one_letter_code
_entity_poly.pdbx_strand_id
1 'polypeptide(L)'
;IDGLDPIIRKLVWKYIIDDVSEGMTVLISSHNLREMEGICDSIGILDKGRMHIERDLDELKSDINKIQVAFNDKADAEKGYAGLNIVHRESRGKVDLLIIRNDSEQIRRALEPYRPILFDVLPLTLEEIFIYELGGEHYEIKDIIL
;
A
#
# COMPACT_ATOMS: atom_id res chain seq x y z
N ILE A 1 21.99 7.76 -5.81
CA ILE A 1 22.31 7.09 -4.53
C ILE A 1 22.48 5.57 -4.76
N ASP A 2 21.92 5.05 -5.86
CA ASP A 2 22.14 3.67 -6.28
C ASP A 2 23.65 3.40 -6.53
N GLY A 3 24.14 2.27 -6.00
CA GLY A 3 25.56 1.91 -6.09
C GLY A 3 26.42 2.37 -4.91
N LEU A 4 25.90 3.12 -3.96
CA LEU A 4 26.61 3.45 -2.73
C LEU A 4 26.53 2.28 -1.71
N ASP A 5 27.59 2.15 -0.92
CA ASP A 5 27.59 1.28 0.25
C ASP A 5 26.42 1.66 1.20
N PRO A 6 25.76 0.67 1.84
CA PRO A 6 24.62 0.92 2.72
C PRO A 6 24.88 1.91 3.87
N ILE A 7 26.12 1.96 4.39
CA ILE A 7 26.50 2.91 5.44
C ILE A 7 26.57 4.34 4.89
N ILE A 8 27.23 4.49 3.74
CA ILE A 8 27.33 5.80 3.07
C ILE A 8 25.96 6.30 2.63
N ARG A 9 25.11 5.41 2.13
CA ARG A 9 23.74 5.74 1.76
C ARG A 9 22.94 6.31 2.95
N LYS A 10 22.99 5.65 4.10
CA LYS A 10 22.35 6.15 5.34
C LYS A 10 22.88 7.51 5.78
N LEU A 11 24.18 7.74 5.61
CA LEU A 11 24.80 9.02 5.96
C LEU A 11 24.31 10.14 5.03
N VAL A 12 24.22 9.89 3.73
CA VAL A 12 23.68 10.85 2.76
C VAL A 12 22.21 11.19 3.08
N TRP A 13 21.38 10.16 3.37
CA TRP A 13 20.00 10.38 3.76
C TRP A 13 19.86 11.21 5.04
N LYS A 14 20.73 10.98 6.03
CA LYS A 14 20.74 11.78 7.25
C LYS A 14 20.97 13.25 6.96
N TYR A 15 21.96 13.58 6.13
CA TYR A 15 22.23 14.99 5.76
C TYR A 15 21.05 15.61 5.00
N ILE A 16 20.44 14.89 4.08
CA ILE A 16 19.26 15.38 3.36
C ILE A 16 18.11 15.66 4.32
N ILE A 17 17.84 14.77 5.28
CA ILE A 17 16.78 14.96 6.27
C ILE A 17 17.07 16.14 7.20
N ASP A 18 18.33 16.33 7.62
CA ASP A 18 18.74 17.46 8.42
C ASP A 18 18.48 18.79 7.67
N ASP A 19 18.84 18.88 6.39
CA ASP A 19 18.60 20.05 5.54
C ASP A 19 17.09 20.30 5.28
N VAL A 20 16.29 19.24 5.11
CA VAL A 20 14.82 19.34 5.00
C VAL A 20 14.22 19.91 6.28
N SER A 21 14.72 19.50 7.47
CA SER A 21 14.23 20.02 8.75
C SER A 21 14.53 21.51 8.92
N GLU A 22 15.52 22.06 8.21
CA GLU A 22 15.84 23.48 8.13
C GLU A 22 15.03 24.26 7.06
N GLY A 23 14.08 23.59 6.39
CA GLY A 23 13.16 24.20 5.44
C GLY A 23 13.53 24.00 3.95
N MET A 24 14.50 23.13 3.64
CA MET A 24 14.82 22.78 2.27
C MET A 24 13.76 21.82 1.71
N THR A 25 13.38 22.04 0.45
CA THR A 25 12.56 21.07 -0.30
C THR A 25 13.46 20.20 -1.17
N VAL A 26 13.27 18.89 -1.11
CA VAL A 26 14.07 17.93 -1.89
C VAL A 26 13.16 17.14 -2.82
N LEU A 27 13.50 17.13 -4.10
CA LEU A 27 12.86 16.28 -5.11
C LEU A 27 13.77 15.11 -5.45
N ILE A 28 13.24 13.89 -5.29
CA ILE A 28 13.97 12.65 -5.51
C ILE A 28 13.26 11.85 -6.60
N SER A 29 14.03 11.31 -7.54
CA SER A 29 13.55 10.33 -8.51
C SER A 29 14.25 9.00 -8.27
N SER A 30 13.51 7.96 -8.06
CA SER A 30 14.01 6.59 -7.84
C SER A 30 12.99 5.57 -8.32
N HIS A 31 13.47 4.39 -8.67
CA HIS A 31 12.65 3.19 -8.85
C HIS A 31 12.63 2.29 -7.59
N ASN A 32 13.37 2.66 -6.55
CA ASN A 32 13.40 1.94 -5.27
C ASN A 32 12.31 2.46 -4.32
N LEU A 33 11.11 1.93 -4.45
CA LEU A 33 9.94 2.38 -3.69
C LEU A 33 10.10 2.19 -2.17
N ARG A 34 10.86 1.16 -1.74
CA ARG A 34 11.11 0.92 -0.31
C ARG A 34 11.93 2.02 0.35
N GLU A 35 12.91 2.58 -0.38
CA GLU A 35 13.67 3.72 0.14
C GLU A 35 12.79 4.97 0.21
N MET A 36 11.98 5.22 -0.83
CA MET A 36 11.09 6.37 -0.89
C MET A 36 10.05 6.35 0.23
N GLU A 37 9.49 5.16 0.52
CA GLU A 37 8.50 4.98 1.59
C GLU A 37 8.99 5.45 2.97
N GLY A 38 10.29 5.35 3.23
CA GLY A 38 10.89 5.71 4.53
C GLY A 38 11.29 7.18 4.66
N ILE A 39 11.27 7.98 3.58
CA ILE A 39 11.87 9.32 3.57
C ILE A 39 11.04 10.40 2.89
N CYS A 40 10.05 10.04 2.08
CA CYS A 40 9.21 10.99 1.35
C CYS A 40 7.91 11.26 2.10
N ASP A 41 7.50 12.53 2.14
CA ASP A 41 6.19 12.94 2.65
C ASP A 41 5.12 12.83 1.56
N SER A 42 5.50 13.13 0.31
CA SER A 42 4.62 13.09 -0.86
C SER A 42 5.29 12.33 -1.98
N ILE A 43 4.49 11.68 -2.81
CA ILE A 43 4.95 10.91 -3.96
C ILE A 43 4.26 11.33 -5.24
N GLY A 44 5.01 11.24 -6.35
CA GLY A 44 4.49 11.32 -7.70
C GLY A 44 4.84 10.05 -8.48
N ILE A 45 3.86 9.41 -9.09
CA ILE A 45 4.08 8.25 -9.95
C ILE A 45 3.95 8.66 -11.41
N LEU A 46 5.05 8.47 -12.15
CA LEU A 46 5.15 8.74 -13.57
C LEU A 46 5.10 7.44 -14.38
N ASP A 47 4.17 7.35 -15.33
CA ASP A 47 4.16 6.29 -16.33
C ASP A 47 4.01 6.89 -17.73
N LYS A 48 4.85 6.43 -18.68
CA LYS A 48 4.85 6.89 -20.09
C LYS A 48 4.85 8.42 -20.26
N GLY A 49 5.55 9.12 -19.36
CA GLY A 49 5.67 10.58 -19.39
C GLY A 49 4.45 11.34 -18.86
N ARG A 50 3.52 10.66 -18.20
CA ARG A 50 2.35 11.26 -17.56
C ARG A 50 2.37 11.01 -16.06
N MET A 51 1.96 12.02 -15.29
CA MET A 51 1.72 11.89 -13.86
C MET A 51 0.41 11.13 -13.65
N HIS A 52 0.47 9.94 -13.03
CA HIS A 52 -0.70 9.14 -12.69
C HIS A 52 -1.21 9.43 -11.29
N ILE A 53 -0.29 9.57 -10.35
CA ILE A 53 -0.58 9.83 -8.95
C ILE A 53 0.35 10.94 -8.48
N GLU A 54 -0.20 11.92 -7.76
CA GLU A 54 0.53 12.94 -7.02
C GLU A 54 -0.23 13.16 -5.72
N ARG A 55 0.28 12.61 -4.61
CA ARG A 55 -0.40 12.61 -3.32
C ARG A 55 0.57 12.56 -2.16
N ASP A 56 0.09 13.02 -1.01
CA ASP A 56 0.69 12.73 0.28
C ASP A 56 0.74 11.21 0.52
N LEU A 57 1.87 10.72 1.07
CA LEU A 57 2.10 9.29 1.26
C LEU A 57 1.18 8.69 2.32
N ASP A 58 0.93 9.43 3.42
CA ASP A 58 0.08 8.97 4.50
C ASP A 58 -1.40 8.91 4.05
N GLU A 59 -1.84 9.91 3.27
CA GLU A 59 -3.17 9.89 2.64
C GLU A 59 -3.33 8.68 1.70
N LEU A 60 -2.34 8.45 0.84
CA LEU A 60 -2.36 7.33 -0.08
C LEU A 60 -2.44 5.98 0.66
N LYS A 61 -1.71 5.84 1.77
CA LYS A 61 -1.74 4.64 2.61
C LYS A 61 -3.04 4.49 3.41
N SER A 62 -3.76 5.56 3.69
CA SER A 62 -5.03 5.49 4.41
C SER A 62 -6.19 5.02 3.55
N ASP A 63 -6.14 5.28 2.25
CA ASP A 63 -7.21 4.98 1.30
C ASP A 63 -7.26 3.51 0.85
N ILE A 64 -6.17 2.78 1.03
CA ILE A 64 -6.07 1.38 0.66
C ILE A 64 -5.55 0.54 1.83
N ASN A 65 -6.23 -0.53 2.14
CA ASN A 65 -5.93 -1.37 3.30
C ASN A 65 -5.73 -2.83 2.90
N LYS A 66 -4.76 -3.47 3.55
CA LYS A 66 -4.50 -4.90 3.45
C LYS A 66 -5.04 -5.59 4.69
N ILE A 67 -6.02 -6.45 4.51
CA ILE A 67 -6.73 -7.11 5.61
C ILE A 67 -6.55 -8.61 5.49
N GLN A 68 -6.26 -9.24 6.63
CA GLN A 68 -6.33 -10.68 6.78
C GLN A 68 -7.57 -11.01 7.61
N VAL A 69 -8.49 -11.78 7.04
CA VAL A 69 -9.78 -12.08 7.67
C VAL A 69 -10.18 -13.53 7.48
N ALA A 70 -10.84 -14.10 8.47
CA ALA A 70 -11.45 -15.42 8.37
C ALA A 70 -12.83 -15.44 9.02
N PHE A 71 -13.72 -16.24 8.45
CA PHE A 71 -15.06 -16.50 8.98
C PHE A 71 -15.29 -17.98 9.19
N ASN A 72 -16.22 -18.32 10.09
CA ASN A 72 -16.68 -19.70 10.26
C ASN A 72 -17.43 -20.18 9.02
N ASP A 73 -18.28 -19.32 8.45
CA ASP A 73 -19.10 -19.60 7.28
C ASP A 73 -18.71 -18.70 6.10
N LYS A 74 -18.59 -19.29 4.92
CA LYS A 74 -18.36 -18.57 3.67
C LYS A 74 -19.49 -17.62 3.31
N ALA A 75 -20.73 -17.97 3.66
CA ALA A 75 -21.88 -17.11 3.38
C ALA A 75 -21.80 -15.79 4.16
N ASP A 76 -21.28 -15.82 5.38
CA ASP A 76 -21.06 -14.62 6.19
C ASP A 76 -19.92 -13.77 5.64
N ALA A 77 -18.86 -14.40 5.15
CA ALA A 77 -17.79 -13.72 4.46
C ALA A 77 -18.31 -12.93 3.23
N GLU A 78 -19.05 -13.59 2.34
CA GLU A 78 -19.56 -12.95 1.13
C GLU A 78 -20.52 -11.79 1.43
N LYS A 79 -21.36 -11.92 2.46
CA LYS A 79 -22.22 -10.80 2.92
C LYS A 79 -21.41 -9.63 3.46
N GLY A 80 -20.37 -9.90 4.25
CA GLY A 80 -19.48 -8.87 4.79
C GLY A 80 -18.72 -8.13 3.69
N TYR A 81 -18.37 -8.84 2.62
CA TYR A 81 -17.60 -8.27 1.50
C TYR A 81 -18.45 -7.45 0.53
N ALA A 82 -19.77 -7.67 0.49
CA ALA A 82 -20.66 -7.09 -0.54
C ALA A 82 -20.67 -5.55 -0.59
N GLY A 83 -20.34 -4.88 0.53
CA GLY A 83 -20.28 -3.41 0.61
C GLY A 83 -18.88 -2.82 0.50
N LEU A 84 -17.85 -3.65 0.26
CA LEU A 84 -16.46 -3.23 0.24
C LEU A 84 -15.92 -3.16 -1.19
N ASN A 85 -15.05 -2.18 -1.44
CA ASN A 85 -14.35 -2.04 -2.71
C ASN A 85 -13.07 -2.91 -2.70
N ILE A 86 -13.25 -4.22 -2.90
CA ILE A 86 -12.15 -5.18 -2.90
C ILE A 86 -11.42 -5.11 -4.25
N VAL A 87 -10.16 -4.69 -4.23
CA VAL A 87 -9.27 -4.60 -5.39
C VAL A 87 -8.62 -5.96 -5.68
N HIS A 88 -8.27 -6.69 -4.62
CA HIS A 88 -7.64 -8.01 -4.75
C HIS A 88 -8.09 -8.92 -3.62
N ARG A 89 -8.26 -10.21 -3.91
CA ARG A 89 -8.58 -11.26 -2.93
C ARG A 89 -7.74 -12.51 -3.22
N GLU A 90 -7.08 -12.99 -2.19
CA GLU A 90 -6.40 -14.28 -2.18
C GLU A 90 -6.93 -15.12 -1.01
N SER A 91 -7.35 -16.35 -1.29
CA SER A 91 -7.91 -17.26 -0.27
C SER A 91 -6.93 -18.40 0.01
N ARG A 92 -6.63 -18.61 1.28
CA ARG A 92 -5.82 -19.73 1.77
C ARG A 92 -6.60 -20.48 2.86
N GLY A 93 -7.32 -21.52 2.46
CA GLY A 93 -8.20 -22.27 3.34
C GLY A 93 -9.40 -21.43 3.78
N LYS A 94 -9.48 -21.09 5.09
CA LYS A 94 -10.52 -20.21 5.64
C LYS A 94 -10.10 -18.76 5.76
N VAL A 95 -8.85 -18.45 5.48
CA VAL A 95 -8.29 -17.11 5.61
C VAL A 95 -8.29 -16.44 4.25
N ASP A 96 -8.91 -15.28 4.17
CA ASP A 96 -8.84 -14.39 3.01
C ASP A 96 -7.87 -13.25 3.30
N LEU A 97 -6.98 -13.00 2.35
CA LEU A 97 -6.17 -11.80 2.27
C LEU A 97 -6.82 -10.87 1.26
N LEU A 98 -7.23 -9.69 1.73
CA LEU A 98 -7.96 -8.72 0.94
C LEU A 98 -7.17 -7.42 0.82
N ILE A 99 -7.14 -6.83 -0.37
CA ILE A 99 -6.76 -5.45 -0.59
C ILE A 99 -8.05 -4.68 -0.86
N ILE A 100 -8.33 -3.68 -0.03
CA ILE A 100 -9.64 -3.00 0.00
C ILE A 100 -9.41 -1.50 -0.09
N ARG A 101 -10.12 -0.84 -1.00
CA ARG A 101 -10.10 0.60 -1.21
C ARG A 101 -11.22 1.26 -0.41
N ASN A 102 -11.13 1.13 0.89
CA ASN A 102 -11.96 1.77 1.90
C ASN A 102 -11.09 2.12 3.10
N ASP A 103 -11.48 3.08 3.90
CA ASP A 103 -10.82 3.32 5.18
C ASP A 103 -11.05 2.15 6.18
N SER A 104 -10.14 2.01 7.13
CA SER A 104 -10.14 0.88 8.08
C SER A 104 -11.40 0.80 8.94
N GLU A 105 -12.02 1.93 9.26
CA GLU A 105 -13.24 1.99 10.07
C GLU A 105 -14.47 1.52 9.27
N GLN A 106 -14.56 1.88 7.98
CA GLN A 106 -15.59 1.38 7.09
C GLN A 106 -15.49 -0.14 6.92
N ILE A 107 -14.26 -0.65 6.75
CA ILE A 107 -14.02 -2.10 6.67
C ILE A 107 -14.46 -2.80 7.93
N ARG A 108 -14.06 -2.29 9.10
CA ARG A 108 -14.45 -2.85 10.39
C ARG A 108 -15.97 -2.91 10.55
N ARG A 109 -16.66 -1.80 10.29
CA ARG A 109 -18.13 -1.73 10.38
C ARG A 109 -18.84 -2.69 9.44
N ALA A 110 -18.31 -2.93 8.25
CA ALA A 110 -18.88 -3.87 7.30
C ALA A 110 -18.74 -5.34 7.75
N LEU A 111 -17.61 -5.69 8.38
CA LEU A 111 -17.28 -7.08 8.71
C LEU A 111 -17.72 -7.48 10.13
N GLU A 112 -17.74 -6.57 11.10
CA GLU A 112 -18.05 -6.82 12.51
C GLU A 112 -19.40 -7.54 12.73
N PRO A 113 -20.51 -7.21 12.02
CA PRO A 113 -21.79 -7.90 12.19
C PRO A 113 -21.74 -9.41 11.92
N TYR A 114 -20.80 -9.84 11.09
CA TYR A 114 -20.62 -11.24 10.68
C TYR A 114 -19.61 -12.01 11.56
N ARG A 115 -19.09 -11.37 12.60
CA ARG A 115 -18.22 -11.95 13.63
C ARG A 115 -17.05 -12.76 13.06
N PRO A 116 -16.10 -12.10 12.39
CA PRO A 116 -14.92 -12.77 11.89
C PRO A 116 -14.15 -13.43 13.05
N ILE A 117 -13.62 -14.64 12.83
CA ILE A 117 -12.78 -15.36 13.79
C ILE A 117 -11.32 -14.86 13.75
N LEU A 118 -10.94 -14.20 12.66
CA LEU A 118 -9.67 -13.49 12.49
C LEU A 118 -9.97 -12.17 11.79
N PHE A 119 -9.39 -11.09 12.26
CA PHE A 119 -9.38 -9.78 11.60
C PHE A 119 -8.11 -9.03 11.97
N ASP A 120 -7.19 -8.94 11.04
CA ASP A 120 -5.93 -8.21 11.18
C ASP A 120 -5.75 -7.22 10.03
N VAL A 121 -5.35 -5.99 10.38
CA VAL A 121 -4.89 -4.99 9.42
C VAL A 121 -3.38 -5.15 9.26
N LEU A 122 -2.94 -5.48 8.07
CA LEU A 122 -1.54 -5.68 7.76
C LEU A 122 -0.93 -4.40 7.15
N PRO A 123 0.35 -4.13 7.38
CA PRO A 123 1.01 -3.02 6.70
C PRO A 123 1.00 -3.24 5.19
N LEU A 124 0.65 -2.18 4.45
CA LEU A 124 0.72 -2.15 3.00
C LEU A 124 1.93 -1.31 2.60
N THR A 125 2.81 -1.87 1.79
CA THR A 125 4.00 -1.18 1.31
C THR A 125 3.67 -0.29 0.12
N LEU A 126 4.49 0.74 -0.12
CA LEU A 126 4.36 1.60 -1.28
C LEU A 126 4.46 0.80 -2.59
N GLU A 127 5.29 -0.25 -2.61
CA GLU A 127 5.42 -1.16 -3.74
C GLU A 127 4.11 -1.92 -4.05
N GLU A 128 3.44 -2.42 -3.01
CA GLU A 128 2.12 -3.06 -3.14
C GLU A 128 1.06 -2.06 -3.60
N ILE A 129 1.03 -0.85 -3.04
CA ILE A 129 0.11 0.22 -3.48
C ILE A 129 0.32 0.51 -4.96
N PHE A 130 1.58 0.67 -5.39
CA PHE A 130 1.91 0.90 -6.80
C PHE A 130 1.35 -0.20 -7.71
N ILE A 131 1.51 -1.48 -7.33
CA ILE A 131 0.99 -2.63 -8.08
C ILE A 131 -0.54 -2.55 -8.19
N TYR A 132 -1.25 -2.24 -7.12
CA TYR A 132 -2.72 -2.23 -7.11
C TYR A 132 -3.32 -0.96 -7.72
N GLU A 133 -2.60 0.17 -7.72
CA GLU A 133 -3.04 1.41 -8.36
C GLU A 133 -2.80 1.39 -9.88
N LEU A 134 -1.64 0.92 -10.34
CA LEU A 134 -1.31 0.87 -11.77
C LEU A 134 -1.66 -0.47 -12.43
N GLY A 135 -1.64 -1.57 -11.69
CA GLY A 135 -1.86 -2.93 -12.22
C GLY A 135 -3.28 -3.18 -12.73
N GLY A 136 -4.27 -2.39 -12.28
CA GLY A 136 -5.66 -2.49 -12.74
C GLY A 136 -5.86 -2.02 -14.18
N GLU A 137 -4.94 -1.25 -14.75
CA GLU A 137 -5.06 -0.71 -16.11
C GLU A 137 -4.06 -1.31 -17.13
N HIS A 138 -2.87 -1.79 -16.72
CA HIS A 138 -1.81 -2.13 -17.68
C HIS A 138 -0.90 -3.32 -17.33
N TYR A 139 -0.97 -3.91 -16.13
CA TYR A 139 -0.16 -5.06 -15.75
C TYR A 139 -1.04 -6.20 -15.27
N GLU A 140 -0.99 -7.35 -15.92
CA GLU A 140 -1.55 -8.56 -15.35
C GLU A 140 -0.75 -8.91 -14.09
N ILE A 141 -1.42 -8.91 -12.93
CA ILE A 141 -0.86 -9.20 -11.60
C ILE A 141 -0.06 -10.52 -11.56
N LYS A 142 -0.27 -11.40 -12.55
CA LYS A 142 0.44 -12.67 -12.71
C LYS A 142 1.93 -12.55 -13.01
N ASP A 143 2.38 -11.41 -13.53
CA ASP A 143 3.78 -11.23 -13.95
C ASP A 143 4.67 -10.62 -12.86
N ILE A 144 4.10 -10.28 -11.69
CA ILE A 144 4.82 -9.55 -10.63
C ILE A 144 5.03 -10.42 -9.37
N ILE A 145 4.32 -11.54 -9.25
CA ILE A 145 4.47 -12.47 -8.12
C ILE A 145 5.24 -13.72 -8.60
N LEU A 146 6.54 -13.59 -8.68
CA LEU A 146 7.51 -14.70 -8.67
C LEU A 146 8.45 -14.55 -7.49
#